data_9ff013216b752cf4536c4578e8449dcf
#
_entry.id   9ff013216b752cf4536c4578e8449dcf
#
_cell.length_a   1.000
_cell.length_b   1.000
_cell.length_c   1.000
_cell.angle_alpha   90.00
_cell.angle_beta   90.00
_cell.angle_gamma   90.00
#
_symmetry.space_group_name_H-M   'P 1'
#
loop_
_entity.id
_entity.type
_entity.pdbx_description
1 polymer ?
#
loop_
_entity_poly.entity_id
_entity_poly.type
_entity_poly.pdbx_seq_one_letter_code
_entity_poly.pdbx_strand_id
1 'polypeptide(L)'
;PKKPKKVKEPKPKKEKKPKEIDNTPPLPKGPVIAIVIMVASLFGLIIVGVNLLGYQSNINLAKEAYGKGSFVEAFSELQGLKIREKDTEFYNQLQVLAVVSEKYQDYLVFENNGKHDIAMDNLICAYGRYDLNKQKAQDYNCSVEYEQLGGKIIKSLLEDYDMTGEEALQMYNAKNRKEYTLQLHAKLKALGLE
;
A
#
# COMPACT_ATOMS: atom_id res chain seq x y z
N PRO A 1 55.64 -26.59 48.84
CA PRO A 1 54.59 -27.31 49.55
C PRO A 1 53.24 -27.20 48.81
N LYS A 2 52.79 -28.38 48.37
CA LYS A 2 51.50 -28.48 47.61
C LYS A 2 50.32 -28.39 48.58
N LYS A 3 49.37 -27.52 48.32
CA LYS A 3 48.10 -27.41 49.06
C LYS A 3 47.22 -28.66 48.80
N PRO A 4 46.53 -29.21 49.82
CA PRO A 4 45.66 -30.37 49.62
C PRO A 4 44.39 -30.06 48.85
N LYS A 5 44.01 -30.98 47.94
CA LYS A 5 42.74 -30.91 47.17
C LYS A 5 41.58 -31.20 48.11
N LYS A 6 40.60 -30.25 48.12
CA LYS A 6 39.32 -30.47 48.78
C LYS A 6 38.52 -31.56 48.06
N VAL A 7 38.18 -32.59 48.80
CA VAL A 7 37.26 -33.65 48.40
C VAL A 7 35.87 -33.09 48.37
N LYS A 8 35.23 -33.16 47.20
CA LYS A 8 33.85 -32.77 47.04
C LYS A 8 32.95 -33.91 47.53
N GLU A 9 32.13 -33.63 48.56
CA GLU A 9 31.10 -34.56 49.01
C GLU A 9 30.08 -34.83 47.91
N PRO A 10 29.58 -36.07 47.75
CA PRO A 10 28.58 -36.40 46.75
C PRO A 10 27.21 -35.77 47.11
N LYS A 11 26.64 -34.99 46.18
CA LYS A 11 25.29 -34.43 46.33
C LYS A 11 24.27 -35.55 46.51
N PRO A 12 23.29 -35.39 47.46
CA PRO A 12 22.24 -36.40 47.64
C PRO A 12 21.43 -36.58 46.37
N LYS A 13 21.26 -37.82 45.91
CA LYS A 13 20.39 -38.18 44.82
C LYS A 13 18.94 -37.81 45.18
N LYS A 14 18.33 -36.87 44.44
CA LYS A 14 16.88 -36.60 44.53
C LYS A 14 16.13 -37.89 44.24
N GLU A 15 15.42 -38.40 45.23
CA GLU A 15 14.47 -39.49 45.07
C GLU A 15 13.41 -39.10 44.05
N LYS A 16 13.32 -39.83 42.94
CA LYS A 16 12.24 -39.69 41.97
C LYS A 16 10.95 -40.16 42.64
N LYS A 17 10.00 -39.22 42.86
CA LYS A 17 8.64 -39.59 43.30
C LYS A 17 8.12 -40.70 42.38
N PRO A 18 7.47 -41.74 42.92
CA PRO A 18 6.86 -42.77 42.10
C PRO A 18 5.86 -42.11 41.16
N LYS A 19 5.91 -42.46 39.89
CA LYS A 19 4.91 -42.03 38.93
C LYS A 19 3.60 -42.71 39.33
N GLU A 20 2.57 -41.94 39.68
CA GLU A 20 1.20 -42.48 39.82
C GLU A 20 0.87 -43.19 38.51
N ILE A 21 0.52 -44.45 38.62
CA ILE A 21 0.07 -45.23 37.47
C ILE A 21 -1.36 -44.77 37.20
N ASP A 22 -1.53 -44.01 36.14
CA ASP A 22 -2.84 -43.58 35.63
C ASP A 22 -3.56 -44.82 35.09
N ASN A 23 -4.46 -45.37 35.89
CA ASN A 23 -5.30 -46.55 35.56
C ASN A 23 -6.60 -46.13 34.83
N THR A 24 -6.69 -44.87 34.32
CA THR A 24 -7.85 -44.46 33.53
C THR A 24 -7.90 -45.22 32.21
N PRO A 25 -9.04 -45.82 31.84
CA PRO A 25 -9.16 -46.53 30.57
C PRO A 25 -8.91 -45.53 29.41
N PRO A 26 -8.20 -45.95 28.36
CA PRO A 26 -7.93 -45.06 27.22
C PRO A 26 -9.25 -44.61 26.60
N LEU A 27 -9.34 -43.27 26.34
CA LEU A 27 -10.53 -42.70 25.73
C LEU A 27 -10.87 -43.40 24.41
N PRO A 28 -12.13 -43.72 24.15
CA PRO A 28 -12.54 -44.37 22.91
C PRO A 28 -12.17 -43.51 21.70
N LYS A 29 -11.40 -44.08 20.75
CA LYS A 29 -10.81 -43.37 19.61
C LYS A 29 -11.86 -42.67 18.72
N GLY A 30 -13.05 -43.25 18.58
CA GLY A 30 -14.14 -42.69 17.74
C GLY A 30 -14.60 -41.30 18.19
N PRO A 31 -15.06 -41.11 19.41
CA PRO A 31 -15.46 -39.79 19.92
C PRO A 31 -14.32 -38.75 19.91
N VAL A 32 -13.07 -39.16 20.19
CA VAL A 32 -11.91 -38.26 20.13
C VAL A 32 -11.68 -37.75 18.72
N ILE A 33 -11.69 -38.62 17.72
CA ILE A 33 -11.57 -38.24 16.31
C ILE A 33 -12.71 -37.32 15.87
N ALA A 34 -13.94 -37.60 16.29
CA ALA A 34 -15.10 -36.76 15.97
C ALA A 34 -14.93 -35.32 16.53
N ILE A 35 -14.45 -35.19 17.78
CA ILE A 35 -14.19 -33.88 18.41
C ILE A 35 -13.08 -33.15 17.67
N VAL A 36 -11.98 -33.82 17.28
CA VAL A 36 -10.88 -33.20 16.53
C VAL A 36 -11.36 -32.68 15.17
N ILE A 37 -12.17 -33.46 14.45
CA ILE A 37 -12.76 -33.03 13.16
C ILE A 37 -13.69 -31.84 13.36
N MET A 38 -14.52 -31.84 14.38
CA MET A 38 -15.43 -30.75 14.71
C MET A 38 -14.67 -29.46 15.02
N VAL A 39 -13.61 -29.53 15.84
CA VAL A 39 -12.76 -28.38 16.17
C VAL A 39 -12.04 -27.87 14.93
N ALA A 40 -11.45 -28.74 14.11
CA ALA A 40 -10.80 -28.37 12.87
C ALA A 40 -11.76 -27.69 11.87
N SER A 41 -13.00 -28.18 11.76
CA SER A 41 -14.05 -27.58 10.94
C SER A 41 -14.40 -26.17 11.42
N LEU A 42 -14.54 -26.00 12.74
CA LEU A 42 -14.85 -24.69 13.33
C LEU A 42 -13.74 -23.68 13.08
N PHE A 43 -12.47 -24.09 13.25
CA PHE A 43 -11.32 -23.24 12.90
C PHE A 43 -11.31 -22.89 11.41
N GLY A 44 -11.58 -23.84 10.53
CA GLY A 44 -11.71 -23.61 9.10
C GLY A 44 -12.76 -22.55 8.76
N LEU A 45 -13.95 -22.65 9.37
CA LEU A 45 -15.02 -21.67 9.19
C LEU A 45 -14.64 -20.27 9.68
N ILE A 46 -13.94 -20.16 10.82
CA ILE A 46 -13.48 -18.89 11.36
C ILE A 46 -12.47 -18.23 10.39
N ILE A 47 -11.48 -18.99 9.91
CA ILE A 47 -10.47 -18.48 8.97
C ILE A 47 -11.13 -17.98 7.68
N VAL A 48 -12.06 -18.75 7.11
CA VAL A 48 -12.79 -18.35 5.90
C VAL A 48 -13.64 -17.10 6.16
N GLY A 49 -14.34 -17.06 7.30
CA GLY A 49 -15.16 -15.92 7.69
C GLY A 49 -14.36 -14.63 7.86
N VAL A 50 -13.24 -14.68 8.57
CA VAL A 50 -12.37 -13.51 8.76
C VAL A 50 -11.80 -12.99 7.43
N ASN A 51 -11.34 -13.89 6.56
CA ASN A 51 -10.82 -13.50 5.24
C ASN A 51 -11.92 -12.90 4.35
N LEU A 52 -13.13 -13.42 4.42
CA LEU A 52 -14.25 -12.94 3.60
C LEU A 52 -14.72 -11.55 4.07
N LEU A 53 -14.87 -11.37 5.38
CA LEU A 53 -15.29 -10.11 5.98
C LEU A 53 -14.21 -9.02 5.81
N GLY A 54 -12.94 -9.36 6.00
CA GLY A 54 -11.82 -8.44 5.77
C GLY A 54 -11.77 -7.95 4.32
N TYR A 55 -11.89 -8.85 3.34
CA TYR A 55 -11.94 -8.45 1.93
C TYR A 55 -13.10 -7.49 1.63
N GLN A 56 -14.31 -7.81 2.10
CA GLN A 56 -15.48 -6.96 1.84
C GLN A 56 -15.36 -5.60 2.54
N SER A 57 -14.77 -5.56 3.74
CA SER A 57 -14.47 -4.32 4.45
C SER A 57 -13.54 -3.43 3.63
N ASN A 58 -12.43 -3.96 3.13
CA ASN A 58 -11.47 -3.20 2.33
C ASN A 58 -12.09 -2.69 1.01
N ILE A 59 -12.90 -3.51 0.33
CA ILE A 59 -13.65 -3.05 -0.86
C ILE A 59 -14.59 -1.88 -0.52
N ASN A 60 -15.27 -1.92 0.62
CA ASN A 60 -16.18 -0.85 1.03
C ASN A 60 -15.41 0.43 1.40
N LEU A 61 -14.28 0.32 2.12
CA LEU A 61 -13.41 1.46 2.43
C LEU A 61 -12.84 2.08 1.16
N ALA A 62 -12.37 1.25 0.22
CA ALA A 62 -11.90 1.72 -1.08
C ALA A 62 -12.98 2.48 -1.85
N LYS A 63 -14.23 1.99 -1.86
CA LYS A 63 -15.36 2.68 -2.50
C LYS A 63 -15.71 3.99 -1.81
N GLU A 64 -15.64 4.04 -0.49
CA GLU A 64 -15.86 5.27 0.27
C GLU A 64 -14.79 6.31 -0.05
N ALA A 65 -13.50 5.93 -0.04
CA ALA A 65 -12.40 6.80 -0.40
C ALA A 65 -12.48 7.27 -1.87
N TYR A 66 -12.87 6.37 -2.79
CA TYR A 66 -13.14 6.72 -4.19
C TYR A 66 -14.22 7.80 -4.32
N GLY A 67 -15.34 7.64 -3.62
CA GLY A 67 -16.42 8.62 -3.63
C GLY A 67 -16.02 10.01 -3.10
N LYS A 68 -14.98 10.07 -2.25
CA LYS A 68 -14.35 11.31 -1.75
C LYS A 68 -13.29 11.87 -2.71
N GLY A 69 -12.93 11.16 -3.78
CA GLY A 69 -11.84 11.52 -4.68
C GLY A 69 -10.44 11.22 -4.11
N SER A 70 -10.34 10.47 -3.00
CA SER A 70 -9.09 10.06 -2.37
C SER A 70 -8.56 8.78 -3.03
N PHE A 71 -8.17 8.87 -4.30
CA PHE A 71 -7.85 7.70 -5.13
C PHE A 71 -6.62 6.92 -4.65
N VAL A 72 -5.62 7.58 -4.07
CA VAL A 72 -4.44 6.93 -3.49
C VAL A 72 -4.83 6.09 -2.27
N GLU A 73 -5.64 6.66 -1.37
CA GLU A 73 -6.18 5.95 -0.20
C GLU A 73 -7.05 4.77 -0.64
N ALA A 74 -7.97 4.99 -1.60
CA ALA A 74 -8.82 3.95 -2.13
C ALA A 74 -8.02 2.78 -2.73
N PHE A 75 -6.94 3.07 -3.46
CA PHE A 75 -6.07 2.04 -4.01
C PHE A 75 -5.29 1.31 -2.92
N SER A 76 -4.83 2.01 -1.88
CA SER A 76 -4.08 1.42 -0.77
C SER A 76 -4.88 0.37 0.00
N GLU A 77 -6.21 0.56 0.14
CA GLU A 77 -7.11 -0.42 0.77
C GLU A 77 -7.17 -1.77 0.01
N LEU A 78 -6.88 -1.76 -1.28
CA LEU A 78 -6.90 -2.95 -2.13
C LEU A 78 -5.51 -3.52 -2.40
N GLN A 79 -4.46 -2.79 -2.04
CA GLN A 79 -3.08 -3.19 -2.31
C GLN A 79 -2.71 -4.46 -1.52
N GLY A 80 -2.15 -5.44 -2.23
CA GLY A 80 -1.78 -6.73 -1.63
C GLY A 80 -2.94 -7.73 -1.47
N LEU A 81 -4.19 -7.33 -1.78
CA LEU A 81 -5.32 -8.26 -1.78
C LEU A 81 -5.33 -9.10 -3.07
N LYS A 82 -5.78 -10.35 -2.94
CA LYS A 82 -6.14 -11.15 -4.12
C LYS A 82 -7.50 -10.68 -4.65
N ILE A 83 -7.48 -9.78 -5.64
CA ILE A 83 -8.70 -9.21 -6.21
C ILE A 83 -9.55 -10.29 -6.87
N ARG A 84 -10.85 -10.28 -6.59
CA ARG A 84 -11.84 -11.19 -7.18
C ARG A 84 -12.25 -10.66 -8.55
N GLU A 85 -12.63 -11.56 -9.45
CA GLU A 85 -13.02 -11.23 -10.83
C GLU A 85 -14.06 -10.09 -10.91
N LYS A 86 -15.07 -10.13 -10.06
CA LYS A 86 -16.12 -9.10 -9.99
C LYS A 86 -15.64 -7.70 -9.59
N ASP A 87 -14.49 -7.59 -8.94
CA ASP A 87 -13.94 -6.32 -8.44
C ASP A 87 -12.71 -5.87 -9.26
N THR A 88 -12.34 -6.61 -10.33
CA THR A 88 -11.16 -6.34 -11.16
C THR A 88 -11.29 -5.01 -11.90
N GLU A 89 -12.46 -4.68 -12.43
CA GLU A 89 -12.68 -3.41 -13.12
C GLU A 89 -12.46 -2.23 -12.16
N PHE A 90 -13.05 -2.26 -10.98
CA PHE A 90 -12.87 -1.24 -9.96
C PHE A 90 -11.41 -1.09 -9.52
N TYR A 91 -10.69 -2.21 -9.36
CA TYR A 91 -9.27 -2.19 -9.05
C TYR A 91 -8.44 -1.51 -10.15
N ASN A 92 -8.74 -1.80 -11.43
CA ASN A 92 -8.06 -1.19 -12.58
C ASN A 92 -8.33 0.31 -12.68
N GLN A 93 -9.57 0.75 -12.41
CA GLN A 93 -9.93 2.17 -12.31
C GLN A 93 -9.08 2.86 -11.25
N LEU A 94 -9.03 2.29 -10.04
CA LEU A 94 -8.24 2.83 -8.94
C LEU A 94 -6.75 2.89 -9.27
N GLN A 95 -6.19 1.87 -9.90
CA GLN A 95 -4.79 1.85 -10.28
C GLN A 95 -4.43 3.02 -11.21
N VAL A 96 -5.26 3.28 -12.20
CA VAL A 96 -5.03 4.37 -13.17
C VAL A 96 -5.15 5.74 -12.51
N LEU A 97 -6.17 5.93 -11.67
CA LEU A 97 -6.39 7.18 -10.95
C LEU A 97 -5.32 7.44 -9.89
N ALA A 98 -4.95 6.40 -9.14
CA ALA A 98 -3.98 6.52 -8.05
C ALA A 98 -2.57 6.89 -8.56
N VAL A 99 -2.14 6.32 -9.69
CA VAL A 99 -0.82 6.62 -10.30
C VAL A 99 -0.64 8.10 -10.61
N VAL A 100 -1.69 8.77 -11.02
CA VAL A 100 -1.68 10.22 -11.31
C VAL A 100 -1.87 11.03 -10.04
N SER A 101 -2.86 10.64 -9.20
CA SER A 101 -3.17 11.32 -7.95
C SER A 101 -2.01 11.35 -6.98
N GLU A 102 -1.20 10.29 -6.88
CA GLU A 102 -0.03 10.23 -6.02
C GLU A 102 0.92 11.40 -6.29
N LYS A 103 1.25 11.63 -7.55
CA LYS A 103 2.15 12.72 -7.94
C LYS A 103 1.53 14.10 -7.73
N TYR A 104 0.24 14.23 -7.94
CA TYR A 104 -0.47 15.48 -7.67
C TYR A 104 -0.56 15.76 -6.16
N GLN A 105 -0.74 14.75 -5.32
CA GLN A 105 -0.69 14.90 -3.86
C GLN A 105 0.71 15.26 -3.37
N ASP A 106 1.76 14.61 -3.90
CA ASP A 106 3.15 14.96 -3.61
C ASP A 106 3.41 16.44 -3.92
N TYR A 107 2.98 16.91 -5.10
CA TYR A 107 3.07 18.31 -5.48
C TYR A 107 2.42 19.21 -4.42
N LEU A 108 1.16 18.96 -4.02
CA LEU A 108 0.45 19.78 -3.04
C LEU A 108 1.19 19.84 -1.68
N VAL A 109 1.75 18.71 -1.25
CA VAL A 109 2.53 18.65 0.00
C VAL A 109 3.79 19.47 -0.08
N PHE A 110 4.56 19.37 -1.16
CA PHE A 110 5.83 20.10 -1.31
C PHE A 110 5.61 21.58 -1.55
N GLU A 111 4.59 21.95 -2.33
CA GLU A 111 4.20 23.33 -2.57
C GLU A 111 3.81 24.05 -1.26
N ASN A 112 2.95 23.43 -0.44
CA ASN A 112 2.58 23.94 0.87
C ASN A 112 3.76 24.08 1.86
N ASN A 113 4.86 23.37 1.60
CA ASN A 113 6.09 23.46 2.40
C ASN A 113 7.15 24.41 1.79
N GLY A 114 6.82 25.13 0.72
CA GLY A 114 7.75 26.05 0.04
C GLY A 114 8.90 25.36 -0.68
N LYS A 115 8.77 24.07 -1.00
CA LYS A 115 9.77 23.30 -1.75
C LYS A 115 9.38 23.23 -3.22
N HIS A 116 9.44 24.39 -3.87
CA HIS A 116 8.93 24.60 -5.23
C HIS A 116 9.64 23.76 -6.29
N ASP A 117 10.93 23.43 -6.09
CA ASP A 117 11.70 22.56 -6.99
C ASP A 117 11.13 21.13 -7.02
N ILE A 118 10.86 20.54 -5.84
CA ILE A 118 10.28 19.21 -5.72
C ILE A 118 8.79 19.23 -6.11
N ALA A 119 8.07 20.30 -5.76
CA ALA A 119 6.67 20.46 -6.10
C ALA A 119 6.46 20.51 -7.63
N MET A 120 7.23 21.35 -8.33
CA MET A 120 7.17 21.46 -9.78
C MET A 120 7.55 20.14 -10.48
N ASP A 121 8.58 19.42 -10.00
CA ASP A 121 8.94 18.09 -10.51
C ASP A 121 7.78 17.11 -10.40
N ASN A 122 7.13 17.05 -9.23
CA ASN A 122 5.98 16.17 -9.04
C ASN A 122 4.77 16.56 -9.89
N LEU A 123 4.54 17.85 -10.10
CA LEU A 123 3.43 18.32 -10.93
C LEU A 123 3.65 17.99 -12.41
N ILE A 124 4.88 18.16 -12.92
CA ILE A 124 5.28 17.73 -14.27
C ILE A 124 5.12 16.23 -14.43
N CYS A 125 5.55 15.46 -13.42
CA CYS A 125 5.37 14.00 -13.39
C CYS A 125 3.89 13.60 -13.36
N ALA A 126 3.05 14.32 -12.60
CA ALA A 126 1.61 14.09 -12.57
C ALA A 126 0.99 14.27 -13.95
N TYR A 127 1.36 15.37 -14.64
CA TYR A 127 0.85 15.63 -15.98
C TYR A 127 1.33 14.60 -17.02
N GLY A 128 2.60 14.23 -16.98
CA GLY A 128 3.13 13.18 -17.86
C GLY A 128 2.44 11.83 -17.66
N ARG A 129 2.19 11.44 -16.40
CA ARG A 129 1.41 10.22 -16.08
C ARG A 129 -0.05 10.32 -16.53
N TYR A 130 -0.65 11.52 -16.39
CA TYR A 130 -1.99 11.80 -16.89
C TYR A 130 -2.05 11.62 -18.41
N ASP A 131 -1.13 12.19 -19.15
CA ASP A 131 -1.14 12.05 -20.62
C ASP A 131 -0.95 10.60 -21.06
N LEU A 132 -0.01 9.86 -20.46
CA LEU A 132 0.30 8.47 -20.78
C LEU A 132 -0.84 7.49 -20.51
N ASN A 133 -1.72 7.76 -19.55
CA ASN A 133 -2.73 6.80 -19.12
C ASN A 133 -4.16 7.16 -19.59
N LYS A 134 -4.34 8.19 -20.43
CA LYS A 134 -5.65 8.60 -20.96
C LYS A 134 -6.43 7.44 -21.58
N GLN A 135 -5.77 6.62 -22.41
CA GLN A 135 -6.43 5.50 -23.05
C GLN A 135 -6.90 4.47 -22.03
N LYS A 136 -6.08 4.16 -21.01
CA LYS A 136 -6.48 3.21 -19.95
C LYS A 136 -7.66 3.70 -19.14
N ALA A 137 -7.75 5.02 -18.91
CA ALA A 137 -8.90 5.61 -18.21
C ALA A 137 -10.21 5.42 -18.99
N GLN A 138 -10.15 5.47 -20.33
CA GLN A 138 -11.28 5.15 -21.19
C GLN A 138 -11.60 3.65 -21.16
N ASP A 139 -10.60 2.80 -21.30
CA ASP A 139 -10.75 1.33 -21.31
C ASP A 139 -11.36 0.81 -20.00
N TYR A 140 -11.10 1.49 -18.87
CA TYR A 140 -11.59 1.11 -17.54
C TYR A 140 -12.79 1.94 -17.06
N ASN A 141 -13.44 2.72 -17.94
CA ASN A 141 -14.65 3.48 -17.62
C ASN A 141 -14.50 4.46 -16.44
N CYS A 142 -13.34 5.13 -16.28
CA CYS A 142 -13.11 6.16 -15.27
C CYS A 142 -12.72 7.54 -15.86
N SER A 143 -13.11 7.79 -17.11
CA SER A 143 -12.74 9.03 -17.84
C SER A 143 -13.20 10.30 -17.13
N VAL A 144 -14.36 10.28 -16.48
CA VAL A 144 -14.91 11.49 -15.82
C VAL A 144 -14.02 11.93 -14.66
N GLU A 145 -13.70 11.01 -13.74
CA GLU A 145 -12.83 11.28 -12.59
C GLU A 145 -11.41 11.62 -13.06
N TYR A 146 -10.97 10.93 -14.11
CA TYR A 146 -9.66 11.11 -14.70
C TYR A 146 -9.50 12.52 -15.31
N GLU A 147 -10.46 13.00 -16.08
CA GLU A 147 -10.46 14.35 -16.65
C GLU A 147 -10.60 15.44 -15.57
N GLN A 148 -11.38 15.20 -14.52
CA GLN A 148 -11.44 16.12 -13.37
C GLN A 148 -10.08 16.24 -12.68
N LEU A 149 -9.34 15.13 -12.52
CA LEU A 149 -7.98 15.14 -11.96
C LEU A 149 -7.01 15.87 -12.91
N GLY A 150 -7.09 15.58 -14.20
CA GLY A 150 -6.30 16.27 -15.23
C GLY A 150 -6.54 17.77 -15.25
N GLY A 151 -7.79 18.20 -15.11
CA GLY A 151 -8.15 19.61 -15.02
C GLY A 151 -7.51 20.32 -13.82
N LYS A 152 -7.44 19.66 -12.64
CA LYS A 152 -6.74 20.21 -11.48
C LYS A 152 -5.24 20.35 -11.74
N ILE A 153 -4.61 19.34 -12.34
CA ILE A 153 -3.18 19.36 -12.67
C ILE A 153 -2.86 20.49 -13.65
N ILE A 154 -3.64 20.63 -14.73
CA ILE A 154 -3.45 21.68 -15.74
C ILE A 154 -3.62 23.06 -15.12
N LYS A 155 -4.62 23.21 -14.26
CA LYS A 155 -4.86 24.46 -13.53
C LYS A 155 -3.65 24.83 -12.66
N SER A 156 -3.13 23.90 -11.87
CA SER A 156 -1.96 24.14 -11.03
C SER A 156 -0.69 24.43 -11.85
N LEU A 157 -0.48 23.77 -12.99
CA LEU A 157 0.62 24.08 -13.88
C LEU A 157 0.58 25.56 -14.35
N LEU A 158 -0.62 26.03 -14.71
CA LEU A 158 -0.79 27.39 -15.21
C LEU A 158 -0.73 28.44 -14.08
N GLU A 159 -1.45 28.22 -12.98
CA GLU A 159 -1.58 29.20 -11.89
C GLU A 159 -0.30 29.34 -11.06
N ASP A 160 0.38 28.21 -10.75
CA ASP A 160 1.51 28.21 -9.83
C ASP A 160 2.85 28.35 -10.55
N TYR A 161 2.94 27.89 -11.83
CA TYR A 161 4.20 27.88 -12.56
C TYR A 161 4.14 28.55 -13.95
N ASP A 162 3.04 29.19 -14.31
CA ASP A 162 2.86 29.80 -15.65
C ASP A 162 3.32 28.83 -16.78
N MET A 163 2.89 27.57 -16.65
CA MET A 163 3.32 26.46 -17.51
C MET A 163 2.12 25.82 -18.20
N THR A 164 2.23 25.63 -19.51
CA THR A 164 1.24 24.88 -20.27
C THR A 164 1.44 23.37 -20.13
N GLY A 165 0.39 22.58 -20.43
CA GLY A 165 0.53 21.11 -20.47
C GLY A 165 1.54 20.64 -21.52
N GLU A 166 1.67 21.35 -22.65
CA GLU A 166 2.65 21.02 -23.70
C GLU A 166 4.08 21.22 -23.20
N GLU A 167 4.37 22.33 -22.51
CA GLU A 167 5.67 22.58 -21.89
C GLU A 167 6.00 21.54 -20.83
N ALA A 168 5.05 21.19 -19.96
CA ALA A 168 5.22 20.15 -18.97
C ALA A 168 5.52 18.79 -19.60
N LEU A 169 4.83 18.43 -20.68
CA LEU A 169 5.05 17.17 -21.40
C LEU A 169 6.41 17.16 -22.12
N GLN A 170 6.82 18.29 -22.69
CA GLN A 170 8.15 18.44 -23.28
C GLN A 170 9.25 18.23 -22.22
N MET A 171 9.10 18.82 -21.03
CA MET A 171 10.01 18.60 -19.92
C MET A 171 9.99 17.15 -19.43
N TYR A 172 8.82 16.57 -19.24
CA TYR A 172 8.66 15.16 -18.83
C TYR A 172 9.37 14.18 -19.77
N ASN A 173 9.33 14.47 -21.08
CA ASN A 173 9.96 13.68 -22.13
C ASN A 173 11.43 14.08 -22.43
N ALA A 174 12.04 14.94 -21.61
CA ALA A 174 13.43 15.37 -21.81
C ALA A 174 14.39 14.18 -21.88
N LYS A 175 15.29 14.20 -22.87
CA LYS A 175 16.17 13.05 -23.19
C LYS A 175 17.17 12.70 -22.09
N ASN A 176 17.52 13.69 -21.26
CA ASN A 176 18.47 13.46 -20.18
C ASN A 176 18.11 14.30 -18.93
N ARG A 177 18.49 13.77 -17.77
CA ARG A 177 18.18 14.38 -16.48
C ARG A 177 18.82 15.79 -16.30
N LYS A 178 20.00 16.02 -16.88
CA LYS A 178 20.67 17.31 -16.78
C LYS A 178 19.88 18.41 -17.49
N GLU A 179 19.41 18.12 -18.71
CA GLU A 179 18.58 19.06 -19.47
C GLU A 179 17.27 19.37 -18.74
N TYR A 180 16.59 18.34 -18.25
CA TYR A 180 15.41 18.48 -17.42
C TYR A 180 15.65 19.39 -16.22
N THR A 181 16.68 19.11 -15.42
CA THR A 181 17.01 19.89 -14.22
C THR A 181 17.33 21.36 -14.55
N LEU A 182 18.04 21.60 -15.64
CA LEU A 182 18.35 22.97 -16.09
C LEU A 182 17.08 23.74 -16.50
N GLN A 183 16.15 23.11 -17.20
CA GLN A 183 14.88 23.71 -17.58
C GLN A 183 14.01 24.02 -16.35
N LEU A 184 13.95 23.09 -15.39
CA LEU A 184 13.21 23.25 -14.15
C LEU A 184 13.72 24.46 -13.33
N HIS A 185 15.03 24.53 -13.08
CA HIS A 185 15.63 25.66 -12.37
C HIS A 185 15.48 26.99 -13.14
N ALA A 186 15.64 26.98 -14.46
CA ALA A 186 15.43 28.18 -15.26
C ALA A 186 14.00 28.73 -15.12
N LYS A 187 12.99 27.84 -15.08
CA LYS A 187 11.58 28.22 -14.89
C LYS A 187 11.34 28.77 -13.48
N LEU A 188 11.81 28.09 -12.44
CA LEU A 188 11.69 28.55 -11.05
C LEU A 188 12.35 29.92 -10.83
N LYS A 189 13.53 30.10 -11.38
CA LYS A 189 14.23 31.38 -11.33
C LYS A 189 13.48 32.52 -12.02
N ALA A 190 12.87 32.24 -13.18
CA ALA A 190 12.05 33.21 -13.89
C ALA A 190 10.82 33.63 -13.08
N LEU A 191 10.30 32.75 -12.24
CA LEU A 191 9.15 33.00 -11.35
C LEU A 191 9.55 33.58 -9.98
N GLY A 192 10.87 33.65 -9.66
CA GLY A 192 11.35 34.08 -8.35
C GLY A 192 11.10 33.08 -7.21
N LEU A 193 11.01 31.78 -7.53
CA LEU A 193 10.71 30.67 -6.61
C LEU A 193 11.94 29.82 -6.25
N GLU A 194 13.17 30.32 -6.52
CA GLU A 194 14.41 29.64 -6.12
C GLU A 194 14.74 29.84 -4.64
#